data_640517910d6d5d229caee368efa946a5
#
_entry.id   640517910d6d5d229caee368efa946a5
#
_cell.length_a   1.000
_cell.length_b   1.000
_cell.length_c   1.000
_cell.angle_alpha   90.00
_cell.angle_beta   90.00
_cell.angle_gamma   90.00
#
_symmetry.space_group_name_H-M   'P 1'
#
loop_
_entity.id
_entity.type
_entity.pdbx_description
1 polymer ?
#
loop_
_entity_poly.entity_id
_entity_poly.type
_entity_poly.pdbx_seq_one_letter_code
_entity_poly.pdbx_strand_id
1 'polypeptide(L)'
;MKLINIINSYSEEGDLPRFYLKADTALLRNNDAFYIPDGVGRIVAEPHIVLKVSRLAKCIGERFAPRCIDGVMAGVTFTAIDRLEEARREGLPWDEAVGFDHSSALSLDTLSRDDMLQGATLYINNIERLRLSVDSMRFSADRVVSHLSDKMTLRIGDLIFLGSPEKFDIAVGDNIKLKIGDKTMLDFDIK
;
A
#
# COMPACT_ATOMS: atom_id res chain seq x y z
N MET A 1 1.70 -14.13 6.69
CA MET A 1 2.22 -12.92 6.03
C MET A 1 1.47 -11.71 6.59
N LYS A 2 2.13 -10.56 6.76
CA LYS A 2 1.47 -9.32 7.18
C LYS A 2 1.45 -8.34 6.01
N LEU A 3 0.33 -7.64 5.83
CA LEU A 3 0.24 -6.47 4.96
C LEU A 3 0.27 -5.24 5.88
N ILE A 4 1.35 -4.49 5.82
CA ILE A 4 1.63 -3.36 6.71
C ILE A 4 1.44 -2.09 5.91
N ASN A 5 0.46 -1.27 6.26
CA ASN A 5 0.10 -0.07 5.52
C ASN A 5 0.50 1.18 6.29
N ILE A 6 1.37 1.99 5.72
CA ILE A 6 1.81 3.26 6.32
C ILE A 6 0.82 4.36 5.91
N ILE A 7 0.32 5.13 6.89
CA ILE A 7 -0.75 6.09 6.65
C ILE A 7 -0.29 7.55 6.60
N ASN A 8 0.94 7.84 7.03
CA ASN A 8 1.43 9.22 7.14
C ASN A 8 2.77 9.46 6.44
N SER A 9 3.09 8.67 5.40
CA SER A 9 4.34 8.85 4.65
C SER A 9 4.41 10.19 3.91
N TYR A 10 3.27 10.76 3.54
CA TYR A 10 3.16 12.01 2.78
C TYR A 10 2.45 13.13 3.57
N SER A 11 2.17 12.90 4.86
CA SER A 11 1.50 13.86 5.74
C SER A 11 2.52 14.52 6.66
N GLU A 12 2.28 15.77 7.03
CA GLU A 12 3.08 16.48 8.04
C GLU A 12 2.77 16.05 9.48
N GLU A 13 1.78 15.19 9.68
CA GLU A 13 1.34 14.75 11.00
C GLU A 13 2.25 13.69 11.61
N GLY A 14 2.67 13.93 12.85
CA GLY A 14 3.41 12.98 13.69
C GLY A 14 4.88 12.85 13.31
N ASP A 15 5.73 12.47 14.26
CA ASP A 15 7.19 12.37 14.09
C ASP A 15 7.69 10.96 13.78
N LEU A 16 6.77 9.99 13.77
CA LEU A 16 7.06 8.57 13.53
C LEU A 16 6.07 7.98 12.53
N PRO A 17 6.49 6.97 11.73
CA PRO A 17 5.59 6.23 10.87
C PRO A 17 4.43 5.62 11.65
N ARG A 18 3.21 5.86 11.19
CA ARG A 18 1.99 5.23 11.70
C ARG A 18 1.51 4.20 10.70
N PHE A 19 0.95 3.11 11.20
CA PHE A 19 0.56 2.00 10.35
C PHE A 19 -0.65 1.26 10.91
N TYR A 20 -1.31 0.51 10.02
CA TYR A 20 -2.25 -0.55 10.37
C TYR A 20 -1.91 -1.83 9.63
N LEU A 21 -2.47 -2.94 10.08
CA LEU A 21 -2.24 -4.26 9.49
C LEU A 21 -3.49 -4.74 8.77
N LYS A 22 -3.28 -5.47 7.67
CA LYS A 22 -4.33 -6.28 7.04
C LYS A 22 -3.90 -7.74 7.05
N ALA A 23 -4.90 -8.64 7.07
CA ALA A 23 -4.70 -10.07 6.88
C ALA A 23 -4.23 -10.37 5.44
N ASP A 24 -3.64 -11.54 5.23
CA ASP A 24 -3.21 -11.98 3.90
C ASP A 24 -4.38 -12.33 2.96
N THR A 25 -5.57 -12.59 3.49
CA THR A 25 -6.81 -12.72 2.71
C THR A 25 -7.23 -11.42 2.01
N ALA A 26 -6.72 -10.27 2.48
CA ALA A 26 -6.96 -8.98 1.82
C ALA A 26 -6.23 -8.84 0.47
N LEU A 27 -5.33 -9.78 0.10
CA LEU A 27 -4.60 -9.69 -1.17
C LEU A 27 -5.44 -10.09 -2.37
N LEU A 28 -5.49 -9.19 -3.35
CA LEU A 28 -5.90 -9.45 -4.73
C LEU A 28 -4.65 -9.59 -5.59
N ARG A 29 -4.52 -10.68 -6.34
CA ARG A 29 -3.32 -11.01 -7.14
C ARG A 29 -3.67 -11.18 -8.62
N ASN A 30 -2.65 -11.38 -9.44
CA ASN A 30 -2.78 -11.78 -10.85
C ASN A 30 -3.48 -10.77 -11.77
N ASN A 31 -3.56 -9.50 -11.38
CA ASN A 31 -4.40 -8.51 -12.06
C ASN A 31 -5.87 -8.99 -12.21
N ASP A 32 -6.34 -9.80 -11.26
CA ASP A 32 -7.73 -10.16 -11.19
C ASP A 32 -8.59 -8.91 -10.97
N ALA A 33 -9.81 -8.90 -11.50
CA ALA A 33 -10.71 -7.78 -11.29
C ALA A 33 -11.05 -7.62 -9.80
N PHE A 34 -11.09 -6.37 -9.35
CA PHE A 34 -11.58 -6.06 -8.01
C PHE A 34 -13.11 -5.93 -8.05
N TYR A 35 -13.77 -6.79 -7.31
CA TYR A 35 -15.23 -6.74 -7.14
C TYR A 35 -15.57 -5.90 -5.90
N ILE A 36 -16.31 -4.81 -6.09
CA ILE A 36 -16.79 -3.99 -4.98
C ILE A 36 -17.79 -4.82 -4.17
N PRO A 37 -17.53 -5.09 -2.88
CA PRO A 37 -18.45 -5.89 -2.08
C PRO A 37 -19.80 -5.19 -1.89
N ASP A 38 -20.90 -5.96 -1.84
CA ASP A 38 -22.22 -5.42 -1.62
C ASP A 38 -22.33 -4.69 -0.28
N GLY A 39 -22.99 -3.53 -0.30
CA GLY A 39 -23.32 -2.78 0.92
C GLY A 39 -22.13 -2.14 1.64
N VAL A 40 -20.95 -2.03 1.01
CA VAL A 40 -19.79 -1.36 1.64
C VAL A 40 -19.81 0.16 1.55
N GLY A 41 -20.70 0.76 0.71
CA GLY A 41 -20.72 2.19 0.46
C GLY A 41 -19.64 2.61 -0.55
N ARG A 42 -19.13 3.84 -0.43
CA ARG A 42 -18.08 4.37 -1.31
C ARG A 42 -16.74 3.67 -1.05
N ILE A 43 -16.08 3.28 -2.13
CA ILE A 43 -14.72 2.75 -2.09
C ILE A 43 -13.76 3.79 -2.67
N VAL A 44 -12.63 3.98 -1.99
CA VAL A 44 -11.51 4.75 -2.49
C VAL A 44 -10.30 3.85 -2.72
N ALA A 45 -9.54 4.13 -3.77
CA ALA A 45 -8.28 3.47 -4.11
C ALA A 45 -7.09 4.35 -3.76
N GLU A 46 -6.05 3.75 -3.19
CA GLU A 46 -4.79 4.40 -2.83
C GLU A 46 -3.64 3.63 -3.48
N PRO A 47 -2.84 4.24 -4.39
CA PRO A 47 -1.66 3.59 -4.97
C PRO A 47 -0.48 3.59 -4.00
N HIS A 48 0.34 2.54 -4.08
CA HIS A 48 1.52 2.38 -3.21
C HIS A 48 2.71 1.81 -3.97
N ILE A 49 3.90 2.26 -3.59
CA ILE A 49 5.11 1.46 -3.73
C ILE A 49 5.15 0.50 -2.54
N VAL A 50 5.39 -0.78 -2.80
CA VAL A 50 5.34 -1.85 -1.79
C VAL A 50 6.71 -2.47 -1.64
N LEU A 51 7.24 -2.50 -0.43
CA LEU A 51 8.49 -3.18 -0.12
C LEU A 51 8.23 -4.64 0.26
N LYS A 52 9.02 -5.55 -0.30
CA LYS A 52 8.97 -6.97 0.02
C LYS A 52 10.09 -7.33 1.01
N VAL A 53 9.70 -7.80 2.19
CA VAL A 53 10.66 -8.22 3.22
C VAL A 53 11.27 -9.57 2.83
N SER A 54 12.61 -9.62 2.76
CA SER A 54 13.39 -10.81 2.36
C SER A 54 14.15 -11.45 3.51
N ARG A 55 14.29 -10.77 4.65
CA ARG A 55 14.97 -11.29 5.83
C ARG A 55 14.22 -10.95 7.09
N LEU A 56 14.35 -11.83 8.10
CA LEU A 56 13.81 -11.55 9.43
C LEU A 56 14.49 -10.30 10.01
N ALA A 57 13.67 -9.35 10.49
CA ALA A 57 14.15 -8.13 11.11
C ALA A 57 13.39 -7.86 12.42
N LYS A 58 14.17 -7.62 13.49
CA LYS A 58 13.66 -7.24 14.82
C LYS A 58 14.66 -6.28 15.45
N CYS A 59 14.17 -5.10 15.86
CA CYS A 59 14.97 -4.04 16.49
C CYS A 59 16.25 -3.70 15.70
N ILE A 60 16.12 -3.54 14.36
CA ILE A 60 17.26 -3.21 13.51
C ILE A 60 17.41 -1.70 13.35
N GLY A 61 18.64 -1.22 13.37
CA GLY A 61 18.91 0.17 13.02
C GLY A 61 18.69 0.45 11.52
N GLU A 62 18.35 1.69 11.18
CA GLU A 62 18.02 2.15 9.82
C GLU A 62 19.10 1.75 8.78
N ARG A 63 20.39 1.83 9.13
CA ARG A 63 21.50 1.40 8.27
C ARG A 63 21.47 -0.06 7.83
N PHE A 64 20.71 -0.89 8.51
CA PHE A 64 20.57 -2.32 8.20
C PHE A 64 19.30 -2.65 7.42
N ALA A 65 18.34 -1.72 7.34
CA ALA A 65 17.08 -1.89 6.65
C ALA A 65 17.24 -2.30 5.17
N PRO A 66 18.20 -1.74 4.39
CA PRO A 66 18.41 -2.15 3.00
C PRO A 66 18.65 -3.65 2.81
N ARG A 67 19.23 -4.31 3.81
CA ARG A 67 19.53 -5.76 3.74
C ARG A 67 18.30 -6.65 3.95
N CYS A 68 17.19 -6.07 4.39
CA CYS A 68 15.96 -6.79 4.71
C CYS A 68 14.91 -6.67 3.61
N ILE A 69 15.19 -5.86 2.58
CA ILE A 69 14.30 -5.61 1.44
C ILE A 69 15.06 -6.00 0.17
N ASP A 70 14.55 -6.98 -0.57
CA ASP A 70 15.17 -7.43 -1.83
C ASP A 70 14.47 -6.90 -3.08
N GLY A 71 13.32 -6.26 -2.91
CA GLY A 71 12.62 -5.72 -4.06
C GLY A 71 11.41 -4.86 -3.72
N VAL A 72 10.90 -4.22 -4.77
CA VAL A 72 9.70 -3.40 -4.74
C VAL A 72 8.64 -3.95 -5.69
N MET A 73 7.41 -3.76 -5.31
CA MET A 73 6.21 -4.13 -6.03
C MET A 73 5.27 -2.91 -6.12
N ALA A 74 4.31 -2.96 -6.99
CA ALA A 74 3.22 -1.99 -7.03
C ALA A 74 2.00 -2.56 -6.28
N GLY A 75 1.31 -1.70 -5.54
CA GLY A 75 0.09 -2.07 -4.83
C GLY A 75 -0.97 -0.99 -4.90
N VAL A 76 -2.23 -1.40 -4.82
CA VAL A 76 -3.37 -0.50 -4.66
C VAL A 76 -4.20 -1.01 -3.50
N THR A 77 -4.45 -0.17 -2.50
CA THR A 77 -5.35 -0.53 -1.40
C THR A 77 -6.72 0.08 -1.60
N PHE A 78 -7.75 -0.66 -1.17
CA PHE A 78 -9.14 -0.22 -1.20
C PHE A 78 -9.63 0.00 0.22
N THR A 79 -10.37 1.09 0.40
CA THR A 79 -10.94 1.49 1.69
C THR A 79 -12.42 1.82 1.51
N ALA A 80 -13.28 1.21 2.31
CA ALA A 80 -14.69 1.58 2.45
C ALA A 80 -14.77 2.89 3.27
N ILE A 81 -14.71 4.02 2.56
CA ILE A 81 -14.43 5.32 3.20
C ILE A 81 -15.55 5.75 4.16
N ASP A 82 -16.80 5.49 3.80
CA ASP A 82 -17.95 5.85 4.66
C ASP A 82 -17.90 5.08 5.99
N ARG A 83 -17.55 3.79 5.96
CA ARG A 83 -17.35 2.95 7.15
C ARG A 83 -16.15 3.41 7.98
N LEU A 84 -15.06 3.81 7.31
CA LEU A 84 -13.88 4.33 8.02
C LEU A 84 -14.20 5.65 8.75
N GLU A 85 -14.93 6.55 8.12
CA GLU A 85 -15.35 7.81 8.72
C GLU A 85 -16.29 7.57 9.91
N GLU A 86 -17.23 6.63 9.78
CA GLU A 86 -18.12 6.23 10.89
C GLU A 86 -17.33 5.64 12.05
N ALA A 87 -16.44 4.67 11.79
CA ALA A 87 -15.61 4.07 12.82
C ALA A 87 -14.76 5.10 13.57
N ARG A 88 -14.19 6.08 12.85
CA ARG A 88 -13.42 7.18 13.47
C ARG A 88 -14.28 8.06 14.33
N ARG A 89 -15.49 8.43 13.87
CA ARG A 89 -16.43 9.27 14.62
C ARG A 89 -16.88 8.59 15.92
N GLU A 90 -17.06 7.27 15.88
CA GLU A 90 -17.60 6.50 17.00
C GLU A 90 -16.53 5.84 17.87
N GLY A 91 -15.24 5.97 17.47
CA GLY A 91 -14.13 5.34 18.21
C GLY A 91 -14.10 3.82 18.09
N LEU A 92 -14.63 3.27 16.97
CA LEU A 92 -14.68 1.83 16.69
C LEU A 92 -13.41 1.34 15.96
N PRO A 93 -13.13 0.02 15.96
CA PRO A 93 -12.08 -0.59 15.14
C PRO A 93 -12.31 -0.34 13.65
N TRP A 94 -11.22 -0.27 12.88
CA TRP A 94 -11.25 0.07 11.45
C TRP A 94 -11.23 -1.16 10.52
N ASP A 95 -11.11 -2.35 11.08
CA ASP A 95 -10.83 -3.57 10.33
C ASP A 95 -11.85 -3.81 9.21
N GLU A 96 -13.15 -3.60 9.47
CA GLU A 96 -14.21 -3.75 8.46
C GLU A 96 -14.10 -2.76 7.31
N ALA A 97 -13.52 -1.57 7.57
CA ALA A 97 -13.38 -0.53 6.57
C ALA A 97 -12.17 -0.72 5.66
N VAL A 98 -11.11 -1.37 6.17
CA VAL A 98 -9.82 -1.45 5.47
C VAL A 98 -9.37 -2.88 5.19
N GLY A 99 -9.82 -3.87 5.99
CA GLY A 99 -9.27 -5.23 6.03
C GLY A 99 -10.14 -6.30 5.37
N PHE A 100 -11.15 -5.93 4.59
CA PHE A 100 -12.00 -6.88 3.88
C PHE A 100 -11.24 -7.65 2.78
N ASP A 101 -11.75 -8.79 2.36
CA ASP A 101 -11.13 -9.64 1.36
C ASP A 101 -10.87 -8.87 0.05
N HIS A 102 -9.70 -9.11 -0.55
CA HIS A 102 -9.24 -8.48 -1.78
C HIS A 102 -9.05 -6.95 -1.71
N SER A 103 -9.06 -6.36 -0.52
CA SER A 103 -8.88 -4.91 -0.33
C SER A 103 -7.45 -4.41 -0.59
N SER A 104 -6.57 -5.20 -1.20
CA SER A 104 -5.19 -4.82 -1.54
C SER A 104 -4.73 -5.56 -2.80
N ALA A 105 -4.78 -4.89 -3.95
CA ALA A 105 -4.19 -5.42 -5.18
C ALA A 105 -2.66 -5.33 -5.10
N LEU A 106 -1.96 -6.37 -5.58
CA LEU A 106 -0.50 -6.47 -5.57
C LEU A 106 0.00 -7.02 -6.91
N SER A 107 1.03 -6.37 -7.46
CA SER A 107 1.67 -6.86 -8.69
C SER A 107 2.31 -8.24 -8.49
N LEU A 108 2.38 -9.02 -9.55
CA LEU A 108 3.12 -10.29 -9.56
C LEU A 108 4.63 -10.05 -9.61
N ASP A 109 5.02 -9.09 -10.45
CA ASP A 109 6.41 -8.75 -10.67
C ASP A 109 6.99 -8.04 -9.45
N THR A 110 8.23 -8.38 -9.16
CA THR A 110 9.07 -7.69 -8.19
C THR A 110 10.22 -7.04 -8.95
N LEU A 111 10.46 -5.76 -8.77
CA LEU A 111 11.58 -5.02 -9.32
C LEU A 111 12.70 -4.94 -8.29
N SER A 112 13.88 -4.46 -8.68
CA SER A 112 14.95 -4.19 -7.73
C SER A 112 14.55 -3.11 -6.72
N ARG A 113 15.19 -3.08 -5.56
CA ARG A 113 14.91 -2.05 -4.57
C ARG A 113 15.13 -0.63 -5.12
N ASP A 114 16.15 -0.46 -5.97
CA ASP A 114 16.51 0.85 -6.50
C ASP A 114 15.48 1.38 -7.51
N ASP A 115 14.67 0.50 -8.11
CA ASP A 115 13.60 0.91 -9.01
C ASP A 115 12.51 1.74 -8.31
N MET A 116 12.43 1.72 -6.97
CA MET A 116 11.51 2.61 -6.23
C MET A 116 11.81 4.10 -6.48
N LEU A 117 13.06 4.45 -6.81
CA LEU A 117 13.47 5.82 -7.10
C LEU A 117 12.87 6.36 -8.39
N GLN A 118 12.40 5.48 -9.29
CA GLN A 118 11.68 5.87 -10.50
C GLN A 118 10.26 6.39 -10.20
N GLY A 119 9.78 6.17 -8.95
CA GLY A 119 8.42 6.50 -8.55
C GLY A 119 7.38 5.58 -9.18
N ALA A 120 6.12 5.83 -8.83
CA ALA A 120 5.00 5.10 -9.41
C ALA A 120 3.95 6.05 -9.97
N THR A 121 3.29 5.68 -11.08
CA THR A 121 2.26 6.51 -11.72
C THR A 121 0.95 5.74 -11.80
N LEU A 122 -0.09 6.31 -11.18
CA LEU A 122 -1.46 5.80 -11.24
C LEU A 122 -2.21 6.39 -12.43
N TYR A 123 -2.87 5.50 -13.16
CA TYR A 123 -3.88 5.85 -14.17
C TYR A 123 -5.21 5.25 -13.77
N ILE A 124 -6.28 6.00 -13.93
CA ILE A 124 -7.68 5.54 -13.88
C ILE A 124 -8.29 5.83 -15.22
N ASN A 125 -8.82 4.80 -15.89
CA ASN A 125 -9.37 4.91 -17.25
C ASN A 125 -8.37 5.49 -18.27
N ASN A 126 -7.09 5.10 -18.16
CA ASN A 126 -5.96 5.60 -18.94
C ASN A 126 -5.66 7.12 -18.76
N ILE A 127 -6.28 7.77 -17.78
CA ILE A 127 -5.97 9.15 -17.40
C ILE A 127 -5.01 9.14 -16.23
N GLU A 128 -3.86 9.81 -16.36
CA GLU A 128 -2.91 9.98 -15.26
C GLU A 128 -3.55 10.76 -14.12
N ARG A 129 -3.53 10.18 -12.92
CA ARG A 129 -4.15 10.77 -11.72
C ARG A 129 -3.12 11.19 -10.68
N LEU A 130 -2.02 10.45 -10.54
CA LEU A 130 -1.03 10.71 -9.51
C LEU A 130 0.32 10.15 -9.92
N ARG A 131 1.38 10.90 -9.58
CA ARG A 131 2.77 10.41 -9.55
C ARG A 131 3.27 10.36 -8.11
N LEU A 132 3.60 9.16 -7.65
CA LEU A 132 4.24 8.94 -6.37
C LEU A 132 5.76 9.09 -6.52
N SER A 133 6.38 9.89 -5.65
CA SER A 133 7.83 9.94 -5.51
C SER A 133 8.23 9.56 -4.09
N VAL A 134 9.22 8.69 -3.95
CA VAL A 134 9.78 8.35 -2.63
C VAL A 134 10.54 9.52 -2.00
N ASP A 135 11.04 10.45 -2.83
CA ASP A 135 11.74 11.64 -2.36
C ASP A 135 10.82 12.66 -1.66
N SER A 136 9.50 12.59 -1.98
CA SER A 136 8.49 13.43 -1.31
C SER A 136 7.93 12.79 -0.03
N MET A 137 8.39 11.58 0.33
CA MET A 137 8.00 10.93 1.58
C MET A 137 8.66 11.61 2.77
N ARG A 138 7.90 11.79 3.84
CA ARG A 138 8.41 12.31 5.12
C ARG A 138 9.45 11.39 5.77
N PHE A 139 9.27 10.08 5.61
CA PHE A 139 10.15 9.07 6.16
C PHE A 139 10.77 8.27 5.04
N SER A 140 12.09 8.08 5.06
CA SER A 140 12.75 7.17 4.14
C SER A 140 12.21 5.75 4.29
N ALA A 141 12.26 4.95 3.24
CA ALA A 141 11.89 3.53 3.29
C ALA A 141 12.65 2.78 4.39
N ASP A 142 13.93 3.12 4.58
CA ASP A 142 14.79 2.50 5.60
C ASP A 142 14.35 2.86 7.03
N ARG A 143 13.95 4.12 7.26
CA ARG A 143 13.38 4.56 8.52
C ARG A 143 12.05 3.86 8.83
N VAL A 144 11.20 3.68 7.82
CA VAL A 144 9.95 2.92 7.95
C VAL A 144 10.25 1.49 8.40
N VAL A 145 11.13 0.79 7.70
CA VAL A 145 11.51 -0.60 8.02
C VAL A 145 12.10 -0.71 9.43
N SER A 146 13.04 0.18 9.78
CA SER A 146 13.63 0.23 11.12
C SER A 146 12.55 0.42 12.19
N HIS A 147 11.69 1.43 12.05
CA HIS A 147 10.60 1.70 12.98
C HIS A 147 9.64 0.52 13.14
N LEU A 148 9.23 -0.11 12.04
CA LEU A 148 8.37 -1.29 12.10
C LEU A 148 9.03 -2.45 12.82
N SER A 149 10.35 -2.65 12.63
CA SER A 149 11.10 -3.71 13.29
C SER A 149 11.17 -3.55 14.82
N ASP A 150 11.08 -2.32 15.32
CA ASP A 150 11.00 -2.04 16.76
C ASP A 150 9.64 -2.43 17.32
N LYS A 151 8.57 -2.25 16.56
CA LYS A 151 7.20 -2.56 16.98
C LYS A 151 6.86 -4.04 16.87
N MET A 152 7.33 -4.69 15.80
CA MET A 152 7.03 -6.10 15.53
C MET A 152 8.18 -6.80 14.82
N THR A 153 8.22 -8.13 14.89
CA THR A 153 9.14 -8.91 14.06
C THR A 153 8.64 -8.91 12.62
N LEU A 154 9.44 -8.36 11.70
CA LEU A 154 9.23 -8.49 10.27
C LEU A 154 9.72 -9.86 9.81
N ARG A 155 8.91 -10.57 9.03
CA ARG A 155 9.21 -11.91 8.52
C ARG A 155 9.36 -11.87 7.00
N ILE A 156 10.07 -12.84 6.47
CA ILE A 156 10.17 -13.06 5.01
C ILE A 156 8.76 -13.16 4.43
N GLY A 157 8.52 -12.41 3.36
CA GLY A 157 7.25 -12.34 2.67
C GLY A 157 6.26 -11.30 3.23
N ASP A 158 6.58 -10.61 4.34
CA ASP A 158 5.79 -9.46 4.76
C ASP A 158 5.89 -8.34 3.71
N LEU A 159 4.80 -7.60 3.53
CA LEU A 159 4.67 -6.54 2.54
C LEU A 159 4.42 -5.20 3.25
N ILE A 160 5.19 -4.17 2.89
CA ILE A 160 5.07 -2.84 3.47
C ILE A 160 4.61 -1.87 2.37
N PHE A 161 3.36 -1.44 2.45
CA PHE A 161 2.75 -0.44 1.59
C PHE A 161 3.15 0.94 2.10
N LEU A 162 3.92 1.69 1.32
CA LEU A 162 4.57 2.92 1.78
C LEU A 162 3.64 4.14 1.91
N GLY A 163 2.36 4.01 1.57
CA GLY A 163 1.38 5.10 1.65
C GLY A 163 1.17 5.82 0.33
N SER A 164 0.19 6.72 0.32
CA SER A 164 -0.19 7.59 -0.79
C SER A 164 -0.54 8.98 -0.26
N PRO A 165 -0.25 10.06 -1.02
CA PRO A 165 -0.70 11.40 -0.64
C PRO A 165 -2.19 11.63 -0.91
N GLU A 166 -2.79 10.85 -1.82
CA GLU A 166 -4.16 11.04 -2.28
C GLU A 166 -4.92 9.72 -2.36
N LYS A 167 -6.24 9.84 -2.26
CA LYS A 167 -7.23 8.78 -2.43
C LYS A 167 -8.14 9.13 -3.58
N PHE A 168 -8.58 8.13 -4.34
CA PHE A 168 -9.40 8.31 -5.51
C PHE A 168 -10.69 7.49 -5.39
N ASP A 169 -11.83 8.14 -5.55
CA ASP A 169 -13.11 7.41 -5.69
C ASP A 169 -13.05 6.52 -6.92
N ILE A 170 -13.55 5.31 -6.79
CA ILE A 170 -13.65 4.33 -7.87
C ILE A 170 -15.07 3.77 -7.96
N ALA A 171 -15.45 3.36 -9.16
CA ALA A 171 -16.76 2.79 -9.45
C ALA A 171 -16.65 1.56 -10.36
N VAL A 172 -17.69 0.76 -10.38
CA VAL A 172 -17.83 -0.36 -11.34
C VAL A 172 -17.68 0.18 -12.77
N GLY A 173 -16.81 -0.48 -13.54
CA GLY A 173 -16.47 -0.08 -14.91
C GLY A 173 -15.16 0.70 -15.03
N ASP A 174 -14.57 1.15 -13.92
CA ASP A 174 -13.25 1.77 -13.95
C ASP A 174 -12.15 0.72 -14.21
N ASN A 175 -11.06 1.16 -14.84
CA ASN A 175 -9.83 0.41 -14.98
C ASN A 175 -8.73 1.12 -14.20
N ILE A 176 -7.98 0.36 -13.40
CA ILE A 176 -6.82 0.84 -12.65
C ILE A 176 -5.54 0.29 -13.26
N LYS A 177 -4.61 1.19 -13.57
CA LYS A 177 -3.27 0.85 -14.02
C LYS A 177 -2.23 1.55 -13.16
N LEU A 178 -1.24 0.80 -12.67
CA LEU A 178 -0.12 1.34 -11.88
C LEU A 178 1.20 0.93 -12.51
N LYS A 179 2.05 1.93 -12.77
CA LYS A 179 3.39 1.75 -13.31
C LYS A 179 4.45 2.10 -12.27
N ILE A 180 5.61 1.44 -12.34
CA ILE A 180 6.86 1.89 -11.71
C ILE A 180 7.83 2.22 -12.84
N GLY A 181 8.26 3.48 -12.94
CA GLY A 181 8.91 3.99 -14.14
C GLY A 181 8.03 3.75 -15.37
N ASP A 182 8.60 3.13 -16.41
CA ASP A 182 7.86 2.80 -17.64
C ASP A 182 7.15 1.44 -17.59
N LYS A 183 7.44 0.60 -16.60
CA LYS A 183 6.89 -0.76 -16.50
C LYS A 183 5.49 -0.75 -15.91
N THR A 184 4.51 -1.29 -16.64
CA THR A 184 3.18 -1.59 -16.11
C THR A 184 3.29 -2.76 -15.13
N MET A 185 2.95 -2.50 -13.86
CA MET A 185 2.99 -3.45 -12.76
C MET A 185 1.61 -4.03 -12.43
N LEU A 186 0.57 -3.18 -12.52
CA LEU A 186 -0.83 -3.54 -12.31
C LEU A 186 -1.67 -2.98 -13.45
N ASP A 187 -2.64 -3.77 -13.93
CA ASP A 187 -3.66 -3.37 -14.90
C ASP A 187 -4.89 -4.26 -14.72
N PHE A 188 -5.96 -3.75 -14.11
CA PHE A 188 -7.15 -4.53 -13.78
C PHE A 188 -8.41 -3.67 -13.72
N ASP A 189 -9.57 -4.33 -13.84
CA ASP A 189 -10.88 -3.69 -13.86
C ASP A 189 -11.55 -3.71 -12.49
N ILE A 190 -12.42 -2.72 -12.25
CA ILE A 190 -13.33 -2.64 -11.11
C ILE A 190 -14.70 -3.19 -11.55
N LYS A 191 -15.25 -4.13 -10.82
CA LYS A 191 -16.52 -4.81 -11.09
C LYS A 191 -17.46 -4.81 -9.91
#